data_0d607fe8b7f5b27d79813a76a971130f
#
_entry.id   0d607fe8b7f5b27d79813a76a971130f
#
_cell.length_a   1.000
_cell.length_b   1.000
_cell.length_c   1.000
_cell.angle_alpha   90.00
_cell.angle_beta   90.00
_cell.angle_gamma   90.00
#
_symmetry.space_group_name_H-M   'P 1'
#
loop_
_entity.id
_entity.type
_entity.pdbx_description
1 polymer ?
#
loop_
_entity_poly.entity_id
_entity_poly.type
_entity_poly.pdbx_seq_one_letter_code
_entity_poly.pdbx_strand_id
1 'polypeptide(L)'
;TKDVDGDGQLDQFGLVDYEWQNAMAAYGNPIFNANGDQVHLNTTATKNAMTLMMNLTALSGNYEVSAQDFDQGKVVFRPMTLAEYRTYKPYPYHIAKYTTFEWTCVPMPSARAESQATQVETSLFAISDRTKKAALAWELLRLLTYDNDSQQALVKQSQGASVLKTVMTSQETQQLLQEDTFGSDSLTAPMLDHTLRDGFNLPKFKQFNAVYEETDYLINQSLKNGTIETDLAMIEKKLAQSLR
;
A
#
# COMPACT_ATOMS: atom_id res chain seq x y z
N THR A 1 12.47 7.81 16.13
CA THR A 1 13.36 8.94 15.83
C THR A 1 14.34 9.11 16.96
N LYS A 2 15.63 9.29 16.65
CA LYS A 2 16.70 9.31 17.64
C LYS A 2 17.87 10.19 17.17
N ASP A 3 18.41 10.95 18.09
CA ASP A 3 19.72 11.57 18.01
C ASP A 3 20.74 10.52 18.55
N VAL A 4 21.65 10.07 17.72
CA VAL A 4 22.56 8.96 18.03
C VAL A 4 23.89 9.47 18.58
N ASP A 5 24.37 10.60 18.09
CA ASP A 5 25.68 11.16 18.47
C ASP A 5 25.58 12.29 19.51
N GLY A 6 24.38 12.77 19.85
CA GLY A 6 24.12 13.77 20.88
C GLY A 6 24.40 15.20 20.44
N ASP A 7 24.43 15.48 19.15
CA ASP A 7 24.69 16.82 18.62
C ASP A 7 23.43 17.71 18.58
N GLY A 8 22.27 17.16 18.96
CA GLY A 8 20.97 17.84 18.99
C GLY A 8 20.20 17.74 17.67
N GLN A 9 20.74 17.05 16.67
CA GLN A 9 20.03 16.74 15.43
C GLN A 9 19.55 15.29 15.43
N LEU A 10 18.55 15.01 14.59
CA LEU A 10 18.01 13.65 14.48
C LEU A 10 18.74 12.89 13.38
N ASP A 11 19.29 11.72 13.71
CA ASP A 11 20.06 10.85 12.81
C ASP A 11 19.28 9.65 12.31
N GLN A 12 18.34 9.17 13.12
CA GLN A 12 17.54 8.00 12.83
C GLN A 12 16.07 8.30 12.98
N PHE A 13 15.29 7.79 12.02
CA PHE A 13 13.85 8.00 11.93
C PHE A 13 13.11 6.66 11.97
N GLY A 14 11.92 6.67 12.57
CA GLY A 14 11.12 5.46 12.69
C GLY A 14 10.50 5.04 11.36
N LEU A 15 10.05 6.01 10.54
CA LEU A 15 9.15 5.73 9.44
C LEU A 15 9.24 6.81 8.35
N VAL A 16 9.10 6.39 7.09
CA VAL A 16 8.91 7.26 5.92
C VAL A 16 7.79 6.68 5.04
N ASP A 17 7.17 7.50 4.20
CA ASP A 17 6.12 7.12 3.23
C ASP A 17 4.89 6.42 3.86
N TYR A 18 4.62 6.64 5.14
CA TYR A 18 3.42 6.14 5.81
C TYR A 18 2.33 7.19 5.77
N GLU A 19 1.31 6.92 4.97
CA GLU A 19 0.25 7.85 4.67
C GLU A 19 -1.00 7.58 5.53
N TRP A 20 -1.94 8.51 5.53
CA TRP A 20 -3.20 8.39 6.28
C TRP A 20 -3.99 7.15 5.87
N GLN A 21 -3.89 6.71 4.61
CA GLN A 21 -4.50 5.49 4.09
C GLN A 21 -4.00 4.24 4.84
N ASN A 22 -2.68 4.19 5.10
CA ASN A 22 -2.06 3.11 5.87
C ASN A 22 -2.58 3.10 7.31
N ALA A 23 -2.71 4.28 7.93
CA ALA A 23 -3.28 4.41 9.27
C ALA A 23 -4.75 3.97 9.31
N MET A 24 -5.58 4.38 8.33
CA MET A 24 -6.96 3.94 8.21
C MET A 24 -7.08 2.43 8.06
N ALA A 25 -6.23 1.83 7.23
CA ALA A 25 -6.14 0.38 7.07
C ALA A 25 -5.77 -0.31 8.38
N ALA A 26 -4.77 0.18 9.10
CA ALA A 26 -4.34 -0.36 10.38
C ALA A 26 -5.45 -0.39 11.44
N TYR A 27 -6.33 0.60 11.44
CA TYR A 27 -7.51 0.65 12.32
C TYR A 27 -8.75 -0.02 11.74
N GLY A 28 -8.66 -0.53 10.51
CA GLY A 28 -9.71 -1.34 9.85
C GLY A 28 -11.00 -0.57 9.58
N ASN A 29 -10.90 0.70 9.24
CA ASN A 29 -12.05 1.52 8.91
C ASN A 29 -12.11 1.77 7.39
N PRO A 30 -13.05 1.14 6.65
CA PRO A 30 -13.30 1.50 5.27
C PRO A 30 -13.99 2.87 5.21
N ILE A 31 -13.43 3.77 4.39
CA ILE A 31 -13.99 5.12 4.20
C ILE A 31 -15.36 5.06 3.53
N PHE A 32 -15.51 4.17 2.56
CA PHE A 32 -16.74 3.99 1.78
C PHE A 32 -17.32 2.60 2.03
N ASN A 33 -18.65 2.51 2.03
CA ASN A 33 -19.28 1.20 2.01
C ASN A 33 -19.13 0.53 0.63
N ALA A 34 -19.45 -0.77 0.55
CA ALA A 34 -19.28 -1.56 -0.67
C ALA A 34 -20.03 -1.00 -1.90
N ASN A 35 -21.16 -0.34 -1.68
CA ASN A 35 -21.97 0.25 -2.75
C ASN A 35 -21.47 1.63 -3.19
N GLY A 36 -20.60 2.28 -2.42
CA GLY A 36 -20.10 3.61 -2.69
C GLY A 36 -21.14 4.73 -2.53
N ASP A 37 -22.18 4.51 -1.72
CA ASP A 37 -23.23 5.49 -1.45
C ASP A 37 -23.17 6.10 -0.03
N GLN A 38 -22.24 5.62 0.80
CA GLN A 38 -22.03 6.10 2.16
C GLN A 38 -20.55 6.32 2.46
N VAL A 39 -20.29 7.38 3.23
CA VAL A 39 -18.95 7.74 3.73
C VAL A 39 -18.91 7.57 5.24
N HIS A 40 -17.85 6.99 5.77
CA HIS A 40 -17.65 6.72 7.18
C HIS A 40 -16.32 7.28 7.67
N LEU A 41 -16.21 8.60 7.82
CA LEU A 41 -14.98 9.26 8.28
C LEU A 41 -15.06 9.69 9.74
N ASN A 42 -16.22 10.15 10.23
CA ASN A 42 -16.33 10.61 11.60
C ASN A 42 -16.55 9.45 12.60
N THR A 43 -15.63 8.51 12.62
CA THR A 43 -15.64 7.34 13.50
C THR A 43 -14.51 7.39 14.52
N THR A 44 -14.64 6.63 15.63
CA THR A 44 -13.54 6.49 16.60
C THR A 44 -12.29 5.89 15.97
N ALA A 45 -12.45 4.91 15.06
CA ALA A 45 -11.33 4.30 14.37
C ALA A 45 -10.56 5.32 13.50
N THR A 46 -11.28 6.17 12.75
CA THR A 46 -10.67 7.26 11.98
C THR A 46 -9.95 8.25 12.90
N LYS A 47 -10.57 8.67 13.99
CA LYS A 47 -9.95 9.60 14.94
C LYS A 47 -8.63 9.04 15.47
N ASN A 48 -8.62 7.77 15.87
CA ASN A 48 -7.40 7.10 16.32
C ASN A 48 -6.32 7.03 15.23
N ALA A 49 -6.71 6.73 13.97
CA ALA A 49 -5.81 6.72 12.84
C ALA A 49 -5.19 8.11 12.60
N MET A 50 -6.00 9.16 12.65
CA MET A 50 -5.53 10.54 12.45
C MET A 50 -4.66 11.02 13.62
N THR A 51 -4.99 10.65 14.85
CA THR A 51 -4.15 10.92 16.03
C THR A 51 -2.78 10.22 15.88
N LEU A 52 -2.75 8.99 15.37
CA LEU A 52 -1.48 8.32 15.04
C LEU A 52 -0.68 9.13 14.02
N MET A 53 -1.30 9.60 12.94
CA MET A 53 -0.62 10.40 11.92
C MET A 53 -0.01 11.69 12.49
N MET A 54 -0.78 12.43 13.29
CA MET A 54 -0.27 13.64 13.95
C MET A 54 0.91 13.34 14.89
N ASN A 55 0.85 12.25 15.66
CA ASN A 55 1.93 11.84 16.53
C ASN A 55 3.19 11.44 15.76
N LEU A 56 3.06 10.70 14.65
CA LEU A 56 4.18 10.33 13.80
C LEU A 56 4.86 11.56 13.19
N THR A 57 4.08 12.52 12.71
CA THR A 57 4.61 13.79 12.18
C THR A 57 5.36 14.57 13.27
N ALA A 58 4.81 14.64 14.48
CA ALA A 58 5.46 15.33 15.60
C ALA A 58 6.81 14.71 16.01
N LEU A 59 6.99 13.40 15.84
CA LEU A 59 8.24 12.69 16.15
C LEU A 59 9.39 13.06 15.21
N SER A 60 9.12 13.47 13.99
CA SER A 60 10.16 13.89 13.02
C SER A 60 10.59 15.35 13.22
N GLY A 61 9.89 16.09 14.08
CA GLY A 61 10.15 17.52 14.31
C GLY A 61 9.98 18.33 13.00
N ASN A 62 11.01 19.09 12.66
CA ASN A 62 11.03 19.89 11.42
C ASN A 62 11.75 19.18 10.26
N TYR A 63 12.19 17.94 10.44
CA TYR A 63 12.91 17.21 9.40
C TYR A 63 11.91 16.49 8.48
N GLU A 64 12.05 16.71 7.20
CA GLU A 64 11.29 16.01 6.18
C GLU A 64 12.01 14.71 5.81
N VAL A 65 11.56 13.60 6.39
CA VAL A 65 12.13 12.26 6.15
C VAL A 65 11.79 11.83 4.72
N SER A 66 12.80 11.37 4.00
CA SER A 66 12.69 11.01 2.58
C SER A 66 13.01 9.53 2.34
N ALA A 67 12.61 9.03 1.16
CA ALA A 67 13.01 7.71 0.69
C ALA A 67 14.54 7.55 0.62
N GLN A 68 15.27 8.64 0.36
CA GLN A 68 16.75 8.62 0.35
C GLN A 68 17.33 8.36 1.75
N ASP A 69 16.67 8.79 2.81
CA ASP A 69 17.10 8.49 4.17
C ASP A 69 16.94 6.99 4.48
N PHE A 70 15.90 6.33 3.93
CA PHE A 70 15.77 4.88 4.00
C PHE A 70 16.92 4.19 3.26
N ASP A 71 17.25 4.62 2.05
CA ASP A 71 18.36 4.07 1.25
C ASP A 71 19.72 4.25 1.94
N GLN A 72 19.84 5.21 2.84
CA GLN A 72 21.03 5.44 3.68
C GLN A 72 21.02 4.65 4.99
N GLY A 73 19.98 3.83 5.24
CA GLY A 73 19.84 3.09 6.51
C GLY A 73 19.47 3.94 7.71
N LYS A 74 19.00 5.18 7.50
CA LYS A 74 18.60 6.09 8.57
C LYS A 74 17.14 5.89 9.02
N VAL A 75 16.33 5.15 8.24
CA VAL A 75 14.90 4.91 8.51
C VAL A 75 14.67 3.44 8.78
N VAL A 76 13.90 3.13 9.84
CA VAL A 76 13.65 1.74 10.26
C VAL A 76 12.57 1.08 9.41
N PHE A 77 11.47 1.78 9.11
CA PHE A 77 10.34 1.22 8.36
C PHE A 77 9.95 2.09 7.17
N ARG A 78 9.63 1.44 6.07
CA ARG A 78 9.06 2.04 4.87
C ARG A 78 7.97 1.13 4.29
N PRO A 79 6.72 1.57 4.18
CA PRO A 79 5.72 0.88 3.38
C PRO A 79 6.14 0.81 1.92
N MET A 80 5.95 -0.33 1.29
CA MET A 80 6.22 -0.52 -0.13
C MET A 80 5.09 -1.32 -0.76
N THR A 81 4.74 -0.97 -1.98
CA THR A 81 3.93 -1.84 -2.84
C THR A 81 4.77 -3.04 -3.30
N LEU A 82 4.10 -4.12 -3.73
CA LEU A 82 4.82 -5.27 -4.30
C LEU A 82 5.69 -4.85 -5.50
N ALA A 83 5.21 -3.94 -6.33
CA ALA A 83 5.95 -3.44 -7.49
C ALA A 83 7.20 -2.64 -7.07
N GLU A 84 7.07 -1.75 -6.09
CA GLU A 84 8.21 -1.03 -5.53
C GLU A 84 9.22 -2.00 -4.92
N TYR A 85 8.77 -2.95 -4.11
CA TYR A 85 9.64 -3.97 -3.54
C TYR A 85 10.41 -4.76 -4.61
N ARG A 86 9.74 -5.23 -5.66
CA ARG A 86 10.37 -6.01 -6.74
C ARG A 86 11.30 -5.17 -7.62
N THR A 87 11.10 -3.87 -7.68
CA THR A 87 11.96 -2.92 -8.38
C THR A 87 12.96 -2.24 -7.48
N TYR A 88 12.75 -2.31 -6.18
CA TYR A 88 13.71 -1.84 -5.19
C TYR A 88 14.95 -2.75 -5.25
N LYS A 89 15.62 -2.68 -6.36
CA LYS A 89 16.97 -3.19 -6.42
C LYS A 89 17.79 -2.20 -5.62
N PRO A 90 18.43 -2.65 -4.55
CA PRO A 90 19.49 -1.88 -3.97
C PRO A 90 20.47 -1.64 -5.10
N TYR A 91 20.27 -0.52 -5.75
CA TYR A 91 21.15 -0.13 -6.84
C TYR A 91 22.54 -0.11 -6.23
N PRO A 92 23.57 -0.70 -6.81
CA PRO A 92 24.92 -0.66 -6.27
C PRO A 92 25.34 0.75 -5.88
N TYR A 93 24.71 1.75 -6.46
CA TYR A 93 24.91 3.16 -6.12
C TYR A 93 24.30 3.62 -4.80
N HIS A 94 23.15 3.10 -4.39
CA HIS A 94 22.51 3.54 -3.14
C HIS A 94 23.11 2.84 -1.95
N ILE A 95 23.20 1.53 -1.95
CA ILE A 95 23.70 0.76 -0.81
C ILE A 95 25.23 0.79 -0.72
N ALA A 96 25.95 0.57 -1.82
CA ALA A 96 27.41 0.59 -1.79
C ALA A 96 28.01 1.97 -1.53
N LYS A 97 27.27 3.05 -1.80
CA LYS A 97 27.74 4.42 -1.56
C LYS A 97 27.49 4.91 -0.14
N TYR A 98 26.38 4.48 0.50
CA TYR A 98 25.96 5.08 1.76
C TYR A 98 26.13 4.15 2.95
N THR A 99 25.69 2.91 2.88
CA THR A 99 25.91 1.91 3.95
C THR A 99 25.58 0.50 3.46
N THR A 100 26.16 -0.51 4.06
CA THR A 100 25.67 -1.87 4.00
C THR A 100 24.71 -2.06 5.17
N PHE A 101 23.41 -2.01 4.96
CA PHE A 101 22.42 -2.39 5.96
C PHE A 101 21.58 -3.55 5.43
N GLU A 102 21.19 -4.43 6.32
CA GLU A 102 20.27 -5.52 6.01
C GLU A 102 18.84 -5.05 6.22
N TRP A 103 17.95 -5.47 5.36
CA TRP A 103 16.52 -5.17 5.45
C TRP A 103 15.68 -6.41 5.14
N THR A 104 14.48 -6.45 5.70
CA THR A 104 13.54 -7.55 5.52
C THR A 104 12.12 -7.02 5.41
N CYS A 105 11.22 -7.80 4.81
CA CYS A 105 9.80 -7.48 4.76
C CYS A 105 9.08 -8.01 6.00
N VAL A 106 8.15 -7.22 6.48
CA VAL A 106 7.18 -7.60 7.51
C VAL A 106 5.78 -7.22 7.05
N PRO A 107 4.72 -7.91 7.49
CA PRO A 107 3.35 -7.48 7.20
C PRO A 107 3.09 -6.07 7.70
N MET A 108 2.19 -5.36 7.02
CA MET A 108 1.75 -4.03 7.45
C MET A 108 1.17 -4.10 8.88
N PRO A 109 1.54 -3.16 9.76
CA PRO A 109 1.09 -3.17 11.15
C PRO A 109 -0.42 -2.96 11.24
N SER A 110 -1.07 -3.68 12.15
CA SER A 110 -2.49 -3.53 12.45
C SER A 110 -2.70 -3.18 13.92
N ALA A 111 -3.61 -2.25 14.18
CA ALA A 111 -4.05 -1.91 15.54
C ALA A 111 -4.96 -2.99 16.16
N ARG A 112 -5.41 -3.96 15.38
CA ARG A 112 -6.28 -5.06 15.81
C ARG A 112 -5.61 -6.40 15.48
N ALA A 113 -5.57 -7.31 16.45
CA ALA A 113 -4.86 -8.58 16.35
C ALA A 113 -5.28 -9.48 15.15
N GLU A 114 -6.51 -9.35 14.67
CA GLU A 114 -7.06 -10.16 13.57
C GLU A 114 -7.40 -9.34 12.32
N SER A 115 -6.93 -8.09 12.25
CA SER A 115 -7.20 -7.20 11.11
C SER A 115 -6.05 -7.22 10.13
N GLN A 116 -6.38 -7.35 8.85
CA GLN A 116 -5.40 -7.16 7.78
C GLN A 116 -5.30 -5.66 7.44
N ALA A 117 -4.09 -5.14 7.51
CA ALA A 117 -3.81 -3.75 7.20
C ALA A 117 -3.26 -3.56 5.78
N THR A 118 -3.15 -4.62 4.99
CA THR A 118 -2.62 -4.56 3.63
C THR A 118 -3.74 -4.36 2.61
N GLN A 119 -3.66 -3.26 1.87
CA GLN A 119 -4.53 -3.03 0.73
C GLN A 119 -4.07 -3.86 -0.46
N VAL A 120 -5.01 -4.53 -1.12
CA VAL A 120 -4.77 -5.29 -2.35
C VAL A 120 -5.46 -4.56 -3.50
N GLU A 121 -4.71 -4.17 -4.49
CA GLU A 121 -5.24 -3.62 -5.73
C GLU A 121 -5.33 -4.69 -6.80
N THR A 122 -6.43 -4.70 -7.54
CA THR A 122 -6.71 -5.69 -8.57
C THR A 122 -6.91 -5.03 -9.92
N SER A 123 -6.17 -5.48 -10.93
CA SER A 123 -6.44 -5.13 -12.31
C SER A 123 -7.60 -5.97 -12.83
N LEU A 124 -8.63 -5.32 -13.37
CA LEU A 124 -9.83 -5.98 -13.86
C LEU A 124 -9.89 -5.92 -15.38
N PHE A 125 -10.30 -7.02 -15.99
CA PHE A 125 -10.64 -7.10 -17.41
C PHE A 125 -12.14 -7.22 -17.59
N ALA A 126 -12.67 -6.56 -18.62
CA ALA A 126 -14.07 -6.65 -18.99
C ALA A 126 -14.20 -6.85 -20.49
N ILE A 127 -15.28 -7.53 -20.90
CA ILE A 127 -15.65 -7.66 -22.30
C ILE A 127 -16.67 -6.57 -22.62
N SER A 128 -16.40 -5.79 -23.67
CA SER A 128 -17.33 -4.75 -24.12
C SER A 128 -18.64 -5.39 -24.58
N ASP A 129 -19.77 -4.85 -24.18
CA ASP A 129 -21.11 -5.22 -24.63
C ASP A 129 -21.34 -4.95 -26.12
N ARG A 130 -20.51 -4.10 -26.72
CA ARG A 130 -20.55 -3.76 -28.14
C ARG A 130 -19.76 -4.70 -29.04
N THR A 131 -19.03 -5.66 -28.48
CA THR A 131 -18.21 -6.57 -29.27
C THR A 131 -19.09 -7.53 -30.07
N LYS A 132 -18.76 -7.70 -31.37
CA LYS A 132 -19.36 -8.73 -32.23
C LYS A 132 -18.62 -10.07 -32.13
N LYS A 133 -17.56 -10.17 -31.31
CA LYS A 133 -16.69 -11.34 -31.17
C LYS A 133 -16.54 -11.75 -29.68
N ALA A 134 -17.65 -11.81 -28.97
CA ALA A 134 -17.66 -12.08 -27.53
C ALA A 134 -16.97 -13.40 -27.17
N ALA A 135 -17.15 -14.46 -27.94
CA ALA A 135 -16.50 -15.75 -27.71
C ALA A 135 -14.97 -15.64 -27.81
N LEU A 136 -14.44 -14.94 -28.81
CA LEU A 136 -13.00 -14.74 -28.97
C LEU A 136 -12.44 -13.84 -27.85
N ALA A 137 -13.17 -12.80 -27.46
CA ALA A 137 -12.79 -11.95 -26.34
C ALA A 137 -12.75 -12.73 -25.02
N TRP A 138 -13.68 -13.66 -24.82
CA TRP A 138 -13.70 -14.55 -23.66
C TRP A 138 -12.48 -15.49 -23.65
N GLU A 139 -12.14 -16.10 -24.79
CA GLU A 139 -10.95 -16.96 -24.88
C GLU A 139 -9.66 -16.18 -24.56
N LEU A 140 -9.53 -14.97 -25.07
CA LEU A 140 -8.38 -14.10 -24.73
C LEU A 140 -8.35 -13.78 -23.22
N LEU A 141 -9.50 -13.40 -22.65
CA LEU A 141 -9.58 -13.09 -21.23
C LEU A 141 -9.23 -14.31 -20.39
N ARG A 142 -9.72 -15.49 -20.75
CA ARG A 142 -9.40 -16.75 -20.08
C ARG A 142 -7.90 -17.09 -20.18
N LEU A 143 -7.28 -16.89 -21.33
CA LEU A 143 -5.85 -17.06 -21.52
C LEU A 143 -5.06 -16.14 -20.60
N LEU A 144 -5.43 -14.87 -20.53
CA LEU A 144 -4.73 -13.87 -19.69
C LEU A 144 -4.91 -14.08 -18.19
N THR A 145 -6.01 -14.71 -17.74
CA THR A 145 -6.35 -14.79 -16.30
C THR A 145 -6.28 -16.20 -15.71
N TYR A 146 -6.51 -17.26 -16.50
CA TYR A 146 -6.61 -18.65 -16.02
C TYR A 146 -5.54 -19.60 -16.57
N ASP A 147 -4.73 -19.15 -17.53
CA ASP A 147 -3.66 -19.97 -18.06
C ASP A 147 -2.40 -19.84 -17.21
N ASN A 148 -1.83 -20.95 -16.75
CA ASN A 148 -0.67 -20.92 -15.86
C ASN A 148 0.57 -20.30 -16.51
N ASP A 149 0.85 -20.64 -17.77
CA ASP A 149 2.04 -20.15 -18.48
C ASP A 149 1.95 -18.63 -18.71
N SER A 150 0.78 -18.17 -19.12
CA SER A 150 0.49 -16.74 -19.27
C SER A 150 0.62 -15.98 -17.95
N GLN A 151 0.11 -16.53 -16.87
CA GLN A 151 0.19 -15.93 -15.55
C GLN A 151 1.62 -15.98 -14.98
N GLN A 152 2.39 -17.03 -15.25
CA GLN A 152 3.81 -17.10 -14.90
C GLN A 152 4.62 -16.04 -15.65
N ALA A 153 4.37 -15.88 -16.95
CA ALA A 153 4.99 -14.83 -17.76
C ALA A 153 4.62 -13.43 -17.24
N LEU A 154 3.38 -13.24 -16.81
CA LEU A 154 2.91 -11.99 -16.23
C LEU A 154 3.64 -11.67 -14.92
N VAL A 155 3.73 -12.60 -13.99
CA VAL A 155 4.51 -12.42 -12.74
C VAL A 155 5.95 -12.05 -13.03
N LYS A 156 6.58 -12.70 -14.02
CA LYS A 156 7.97 -12.43 -14.40
C LYS A 156 8.18 -11.03 -14.98
N GLN A 157 7.22 -10.50 -15.72
CA GLN A 157 7.38 -9.28 -16.50
C GLN A 157 6.69 -8.04 -15.88
N SER A 158 5.63 -8.22 -15.09
CA SER A 158 4.79 -7.11 -14.65
C SER A 158 5.07 -6.59 -13.25
N GLN A 159 5.97 -7.25 -12.49
CA GLN A 159 6.23 -6.93 -11.08
C GLN A 159 5.00 -7.08 -10.15
N GLY A 160 3.89 -7.53 -10.71
CA GLY A 160 2.66 -7.83 -9.99
C GLY A 160 2.62 -9.26 -9.43
N ALA A 161 1.46 -9.60 -8.85
CA ALA A 161 1.13 -10.94 -8.39
C ALA A 161 0.15 -11.62 -9.35
N SER A 162 0.22 -12.95 -9.47
CA SER A 162 -0.78 -13.71 -10.21
C SER A 162 -2.07 -13.87 -9.40
N VAL A 163 -3.19 -13.92 -10.11
CA VAL A 163 -4.48 -14.32 -9.52
C VAL A 163 -4.57 -15.84 -9.29
N LEU A 164 -3.63 -16.62 -9.84
CA LEU A 164 -3.60 -18.08 -9.67
C LEU A 164 -2.69 -18.47 -8.50
N LYS A 165 -3.27 -19.10 -7.50
CA LYS A 165 -2.52 -19.62 -6.34
C LYS A 165 -1.42 -20.58 -6.77
N THR A 166 -1.68 -21.47 -7.75
CA THR A 166 -0.70 -22.41 -8.29
C THR A 166 0.55 -21.72 -8.80
N VAL A 167 0.41 -20.57 -9.45
CA VAL A 167 1.53 -19.74 -9.93
C VAL A 167 2.22 -19.07 -8.76
N MET A 168 1.47 -18.43 -7.85
CA MET A 168 2.06 -17.72 -6.72
C MET A 168 2.84 -18.59 -5.76
N THR A 169 2.45 -19.86 -5.61
CA THR A 169 3.14 -20.84 -4.73
C THR A 169 4.12 -21.73 -5.48
N SER A 170 4.38 -21.48 -6.77
CA SER A 170 5.32 -22.26 -7.57
C SER A 170 6.77 -21.99 -7.14
N GLN A 171 7.62 -22.99 -7.34
CA GLN A 171 9.06 -22.86 -7.11
C GLN A 171 9.69 -21.76 -7.99
N GLU A 172 9.20 -21.61 -9.22
CA GLU A 172 9.68 -20.60 -10.16
C GLU A 172 9.38 -19.18 -9.65
N THR A 173 8.15 -18.94 -9.13
CA THR A 173 7.83 -17.64 -8.51
C THR A 173 8.67 -17.39 -7.26
N GLN A 174 8.92 -18.41 -6.45
CA GLN A 174 9.75 -18.26 -5.26
C GLN A 174 11.21 -17.91 -5.62
N GLN A 175 11.77 -18.56 -6.63
CA GLN A 175 13.11 -18.22 -7.13
C GLN A 175 13.16 -16.79 -7.67
N LEU A 176 12.14 -16.38 -8.43
CA LEU A 176 12.05 -15.02 -8.96
C LEU A 176 12.02 -13.96 -7.83
N LEU A 177 11.24 -14.19 -6.78
CA LEU A 177 11.18 -13.29 -5.63
C LEU A 177 12.53 -13.19 -4.89
N GLN A 178 13.26 -14.29 -4.78
CA GLN A 178 14.61 -14.31 -4.21
C GLN A 178 15.63 -13.57 -5.09
N GLU A 179 15.55 -13.74 -6.41
CA GLU A 179 16.40 -13.02 -7.37
C GLU A 179 16.14 -11.50 -7.33
N ASP A 180 14.87 -11.09 -7.19
CA ASP A 180 14.49 -9.67 -7.09
C ASP A 180 15.10 -8.99 -5.84
N THR A 181 15.44 -9.75 -4.81
CA THR A 181 15.88 -9.24 -3.49
C THR A 181 17.36 -9.52 -3.15
N PHE A 182 18.17 -9.86 -4.13
CA PHE A 182 19.59 -10.18 -3.94
C PHE A 182 19.86 -11.28 -2.89
N GLY A 183 18.98 -12.30 -2.83
CA GLY A 183 19.10 -13.39 -1.90
C GLY A 183 18.58 -13.11 -0.49
N SER A 184 17.92 -11.98 -0.28
CA SER A 184 17.16 -11.75 0.94
C SER A 184 15.91 -12.64 0.93
N ASP A 185 15.73 -13.47 1.94
CA ASP A 185 14.53 -14.30 2.13
C ASP A 185 13.34 -13.48 2.69
N SER A 186 13.33 -12.19 2.44
CA SER A 186 12.42 -11.27 3.11
C SER A 186 10.97 -11.42 2.65
N LEU A 187 10.71 -11.59 1.34
CA LEU A 187 9.36 -11.84 0.82
C LEU A 187 9.23 -13.28 0.32
N THR A 188 8.58 -14.12 1.12
CA THR A 188 8.34 -15.51 0.75
C THR A 188 6.99 -15.69 0.05
N ALA A 189 6.87 -16.71 -0.81
CA ALA A 189 5.60 -17.05 -1.45
C ALA A 189 4.47 -17.32 -0.44
N PRO A 190 4.68 -18.00 0.71
CA PRO A 190 3.66 -18.12 1.74
C PRO A 190 3.23 -16.79 2.35
N MET A 191 4.15 -15.86 2.60
CA MET A 191 3.83 -14.54 3.12
C MET A 191 2.98 -13.75 2.12
N LEU A 192 3.33 -13.81 0.84
CA LEU A 192 2.58 -13.15 -0.22
C LEU A 192 1.19 -13.77 -0.41
N ASP A 193 1.06 -15.12 -0.38
CA ASP A 193 -0.25 -15.82 -0.42
C ASP A 193 -1.13 -15.39 0.76
N HIS A 194 -0.57 -15.31 1.96
CA HIS A 194 -1.29 -14.82 3.14
C HIS A 194 -1.76 -13.38 2.98
N THR A 195 -0.87 -12.50 2.54
CA THR A 195 -1.18 -11.08 2.30
C THR A 195 -2.29 -10.91 1.26
N LEU A 196 -2.22 -11.64 0.15
CA LEU A 196 -3.23 -11.56 -0.92
C LEU A 196 -4.59 -12.11 -0.48
N ARG A 197 -4.60 -13.19 0.31
CA ARG A 197 -5.84 -13.82 0.79
C ARG A 197 -6.56 -12.99 1.83
N ASP A 198 -5.80 -12.41 2.75
CA ASP A 198 -6.35 -11.75 3.93
C ASP A 198 -6.34 -10.22 3.81
N GLY A 199 -5.79 -9.69 2.71
CA GLY A 199 -5.84 -8.26 2.38
C GLY A 199 -7.24 -7.76 2.06
N PHE A 200 -7.42 -6.47 2.06
CA PHE A 200 -8.69 -5.84 1.74
C PHE A 200 -8.61 -5.05 0.44
N ASN A 201 -9.74 -4.92 -0.24
CA ASN A 201 -9.89 -4.10 -1.45
C ASN A 201 -10.73 -2.86 -1.14
N LEU A 202 -10.34 -1.72 -1.72
CA LEU A 202 -11.22 -0.56 -1.74
C LEU A 202 -12.40 -0.79 -2.68
N PRO A 203 -13.61 -0.36 -2.31
CA PRO A 203 -14.77 -0.46 -3.19
C PRO A 203 -14.54 0.38 -4.45
N LYS A 204 -15.00 -0.12 -5.61
CA LYS A 204 -14.94 0.61 -6.87
C LYS A 204 -16.36 0.94 -7.34
N PHE A 205 -16.65 2.23 -7.45
CA PHE A 205 -17.91 2.77 -7.91
C PHE A 205 -17.65 3.93 -8.89
N LYS A 206 -18.70 4.39 -9.58
CA LYS A 206 -18.58 5.32 -10.71
C LYS A 206 -17.78 6.59 -10.37
N GLN A 207 -18.00 7.19 -9.21
CA GLN A 207 -17.37 8.44 -8.80
C GLN A 207 -16.11 8.20 -7.93
N PHE A 208 -15.68 6.95 -7.73
CA PHE A 208 -14.64 6.59 -6.76
C PHE A 208 -13.40 7.47 -6.87
N ASN A 209 -12.79 7.59 -8.05
CA ASN A 209 -11.55 8.33 -8.20
C ASN A 209 -11.70 9.80 -7.81
N ALA A 210 -12.74 10.47 -8.29
CA ALA A 210 -12.96 11.89 -7.98
C ALA A 210 -13.20 12.13 -6.48
N VAL A 211 -14.02 11.27 -5.84
CA VAL A 211 -14.31 11.39 -4.41
C VAL A 211 -13.11 10.99 -3.56
N TYR A 212 -12.32 10.01 -4.00
CA TYR A 212 -11.12 9.59 -3.31
C TYR A 212 -10.02 10.66 -3.36
N GLU A 213 -9.79 11.29 -4.51
CA GLU A 213 -8.88 12.42 -4.67
C GLU A 213 -9.31 13.62 -3.81
N GLU A 214 -10.60 13.92 -3.76
CA GLU A 214 -11.13 14.96 -2.88
C GLU A 214 -10.92 14.61 -1.41
N THR A 215 -11.12 13.35 -1.04
CA THR A 215 -10.86 12.84 0.32
C THR A 215 -9.40 13.03 0.70
N ASP A 216 -8.49 12.59 -0.17
CA ASP A 216 -7.05 12.71 0.04
C ASP A 216 -6.63 14.17 0.25
N TYR A 217 -7.09 15.06 -0.61
CA TYR A 217 -6.81 16.49 -0.50
C TYR A 217 -7.30 17.07 0.84
N LEU A 218 -8.54 16.79 1.23
CA LEU A 218 -9.13 17.35 2.45
C LEU A 218 -8.47 16.81 3.72
N ILE A 219 -8.19 15.51 3.78
CA ILE A 219 -7.51 14.90 4.93
C ILE A 219 -6.09 15.45 5.06
N ASN A 220 -5.31 15.47 3.99
CA ASN A 220 -3.95 15.99 4.03
C ASN A 220 -3.89 17.47 4.42
N GLN A 221 -4.82 18.29 3.93
CA GLN A 221 -4.93 19.69 4.37
C GLN A 221 -5.23 19.80 5.87
N SER A 222 -6.20 19.05 6.38
CA SER A 222 -6.56 19.11 7.78
C SER A 222 -5.47 18.55 8.71
N LEU A 223 -4.75 17.51 8.29
CA LEU A 223 -3.57 17.02 9.00
C LEU A 223 -2.48 18.09 9.07
N LYS A 224 -2.17 18.72 7.95
CA LYS A 224 -1.16 19.80 7.88
C LYS A 224 -1.53 21.00 8.78
N ASN A 225 -2.81 21.32 8.86
CA ASN A 225 -3.30 22.42 9.69
C ASN A 225 -3.48 22.03 11.17
N GLY A 226 -3.37 20.73 11.52
CA GLY A 226 -3.64 20.23 12.87
C GLY A 226 -5.12 20.26 13.28
N THR A 227 -6.04 20.35 12.30
CA THR A 227 -7.50 20.50 12.55
C THR A 227 -8.29 19.24 12.26
N ILE A 228 -7.62 18.14 11.91
CA ILE A 228 -8.27 16.93 11.40
C ILE A 228 -9.37 16.39 12.32
N GLU A 229 -9.18 16.39 13.63
CA GLU A 229 -10.18 15.87 14.57
C GLU A 229 -11.50 16.64 14.53
N THR A 230 -11.43 17.94 14.33
CA THR A 230 -12.61 18.83 14.24
C THR A 230 -13.22 18.81 12.84
N ASP A 231 -12.43 18.57 11.82
CA ASP A 231 -12.85 18.67 10.43
C ASP A 231 -13.51 17.38 9.90
N LEU A 232 -13.29 16.22 10.52
CA LEU A 232 -13.80 14.92 10.04
C LEU A 232 -15.31 14.92 9.74
N ALA A 233 -16.12 15.53 10.60
CA ALA A 233 -17.57 15.59 10.40
C ALA A 233 -17.96 16.46 9.21
N MET A 234 -17.23 17.56 8.98
CA MET A 234 -17.42 18.46 7.83
C MET A 234 -16.99 17.78 6.54
N ILE A 235 -15.83 17.12 6.55
CA ILE A 235 -15.30 16.36 5.41
C ILE A 235 -16.28 15.25 5.02
N GLU A 236 -16.74 14.44 5.98
CA GLU A 236 -17.73 13.38 5.75
C GLU A 236 -18.99 13.91 5.07
N LYS A 237 -19.53 15.02 5.60
CA LYS A 237 -20.72 15.66 5.02
C LYS A 237 -20.50 16.15 3.58
N LYS A 238 -19.32 16.74 3.32
CA LYS A 238 -18.96 17.22 1.98
C LYS A 238 -18.86 16.06 0.99
N LEU A 239 -18.15 15.00 1.34
CA LEU A 239 -17.99 13.83 0.48
C LEU A 239 -19.32 13.09 0.24
N ALA A 240 -20.20 13.01 1.24
CA ALA A 240 -21.54 12.46 1.09
C ALA A 240 -22.41 13.24 0.09
N GLN A 241 -22.12 14.53 -0.13
CA GLN A 241 -22.78 15.32 -1.20
C GLN A 241 -22.22 14.99 -2.58
N SER A 242 -20.93 14.72 -2.69
CA SER A 242 -20.25 14.35 -3.95
C SER A 242 -20.61 12.94 -4.43
N LEU A 243 -21.18 12.09 -3.55
CA LEU A 243 -21.70 10.75 -3.91
C LEU A 243 -23.11 10.74 -4.49
N ARG A 244 -23.83 11.85 -4.46
CA ARG A 244 -25.20 11.99 -4.98
C ARG A 244 -25.18 12.42 -6.43
#